data_523c15ae6c9032b30667de4b7947cb57
#
_entry.id   523c15ae6c9032b30667de4b7947cb57
#
_cell.length_a   1.000
_cell.length_b   1.000
_cell.length_c   1.000
_cell.angle_alpha   90.00
_cell.angle_beta   90.00
_cell.angle_gamma   90.00
#
_symmetry.space_group_name_H-M   'P 1'
#
loop_
_entity.id
_entity.type
_entity.pdbx_description
1 polymer ?
#
loop_
_entity_poly.entity_id
_entity_poly.type
_entity_poly.pdbx_seq_one_letter_code
_entity_poly.pdbx_strand_id
1 'polypeptide(L)'
;MNLNINKNEPVMVTGATGFVASWLVKKLMDNGITVHAAVRNPDDTIKLAHLKNLENSSSGKIIFFKSDLLEEGSYLKAMEGCSVVFHTASPFNFKVTDSQRGFVEPALKGTRYVLDSVNKTESVKRVVLTSSCVAIVGDTIEIAKYPDKTITEDMWNTTSTVNNNPYGLSLIHI
;
A
#
# COMPACT_ATOMS: atom_id res chain seq x y z
N MET A 1 0.84 16.12 -12.41
CA MET A 1 0.44 14.95 -13.22
C MET A 1 -1.04 14.68 -12.98
N ASN A 2 -1.92 15.00 -13.93
CA ASN A 2 -3.33 14.62 -13.81
C ASN A 2 -3.44 13.11 -14.06
N LEU A 3 -3.64 12.35 -13.01
CA LEU A 3 -4.02 10.95 -13.11
C LEU A 3 -5.47 10.90 -13.60
N ASN A 4 -5.67 10.83 -14.92
CA ASN A 4 -6.99 10.54 -15.48
C ASN A 4 -7.33 9.08 -15.17
N ILE A 5 -7.92 8.85 -13.99
CA ILE A 5 -8.52 7.56 -13.64
C ILE A 5 -9.85 7.48 -14.39
N ASN A 6 -10.04 6.41 -15.15
CA ASN A 6 -11.33 6.15 -15.79
C ASN A 6 -12.37 5.81 -14.70
N LYS A 7 -13.35 6.68 -14.49
CA LYS A 7 -14.36 6.51 -13.44
C LYS A 7 -15.31 5.33 -13.68
N ASN A 8 -15.33 4.79 -14.88
CA ASN A 8 -16.15 3.62 -15.24
C ASN A 8 -15.46 2.29 -14.87
N GLU A 9 -14.20 2.34 -14.49
CA GLU A 9 -13.41 1.17 -14.10
C GLU A 9 -13.13 1.24 -12.59
N PRO A 10 -13.28 0.14 -11.84
CA PRO A 10 -12.94 0.15 -10.43
C PRO A 10 -11.43 0.31 -10.23
N VAL A 11 -11.06 0.73 -9.05
CA VAL A 11 -9.67 0.75 -8.58
C VAL A 11 -9.53 -0.12 -7.33
N MET A 12 -8.42 -0.79 -7.17
CA MET A 12 -8.16 -1.60 -5.98
C MET A 12 -7.24 -0.85 -5.01
N VAL A 13 -7.57 -0.92 -3.72
CA VAL A 13 -6.75 -0.38 -2.62
C VAL A 13 -6.41 -1.49 -1.65
N THR A 14 -5.11 -1.79 -1.49
CA THR A 14 -4.65 -2.75 -0.48
C THR A 14 -4.60 -2.08 0.89
N GLY A 15 -4.86 -2.84 1.96
CA GLY A 15 -4.81 -2.31 3.32
C GLY A 15 -5.81 -1.19 3.59
N ALA A 16 -6.98 -1.24 2.95
CA ALA A 16 -8.00 -0.19 2.92
C ALA A 16 -8.44 0.32 4.30
N THR A 17 -8.30 -0.49 5.36
CA THR A 17 -8.62 -0.10 6.75
C THR A 17 -7.52 0.70 7.44
N GLY A 18 -6.36 0.90 6.80
CA GLY A 18 -5.27 1.71 7.33
C GLY A 18 -5.57 3.20 7.27
N PHE A 19 -4.90 4.00 8.11
CA PHE A 19 -5.17 5.44 8.22
C PHE A 19 -5.04 6.17 6.86
N VAL A 20 -3.91 6.03 6.17
CA VAL A 20 -3.68 6.68 4.86
C VAL A 20 -4.64 6.12 3.80
N ALA A 21 -4.80 4.78 3.78
CA ALA A 21 -5.67 4.11 2.83
C ALA A 21 -7.15 4.53 2.95
N SER A 22 -7.64 4.72 4.18
CA SER A 22 -9.04 5.15 4.41
C SER A 22 -9.32 6.54 3.82
N TRP A 23 -8.37 7.47 3.94
CA TRP A 23 -8.48 8.78 3.30
C TRP A 23 -8.40 8.71 1.77
N LEU A 24 -7.56 7.83 1.23
CA LEU A 24 -7.50 7.56 -0.20
C LEU A 24 -8.84 6.99 -0.71
N VAL A 25 -9.37 5.96 -0.03
CA VAL A 25 -10.68 5.37 -0.34
C VAL A 25 -11.76 6.45 -0.35
N LYS A 26 -11.83 7.27 0.71
CA LYS A 26 -12.77 8.39 0.76
C LYS A 26 -12.63 9.30 -0.45
N LYS A 27 -11.42 9.74 -0.78
CA LYS A 27 -11.17 10.66 -1.89
C LYS A 27 -11.54 10.05 -3.25
N LEU A 28 -11.31 8.77 -3.45
CA LEU A 28 -11.72 8.05 -4.66
C LEU A 28 -13.24 7.98 -4.77
N MET A 29 -13.93 7.61 -3.68
CA MET A 29 -15.39 7.53 -3.64
C MET A 29 -16.06 8.90 -3.80
N ASP A 30 -15.52 9.96 -3.20
CA ASP A 30 -16.02 11.34 -3.37
C ASP A 30 -15.95 11.81 -4.86
N ASN A 31 -15.03 11.22 -5.64
CA ASN A 31 -14.93 11.45 -7.08
C ASN A 31 -15.76 10.48 -7.94
N GLY A 32 -16.61 9.67 -7.34
CA GLY A 32 -17.51 8.75 -8.04
C GLY A 32 -16.86 7.44 -8.49
N ILE A 33 -15.69 7.11 -7.97
CA ILE A 33 -14.95 5.89 -8.35
C ILE A 33 -15.42 4.72 -7.49
N THR A 34 -15.60 3.55 -8.11
CA THR A 34 -15.81 2.30 -7.40
C THR A 34 -14.47 1.79 -6.86
N VAL A 35 -14.42 1.52 -5.55
CA VAL A 35 -13.21 1.04 -4.88
C VAL A 35 -13.37 -0.42 -4.48
N HIS A 36 -12.48 -1.28 -4.94
CA HIS A 36 -12.28 -2.63 -4.45
C HIS A 36 -11.33 -2.55 -3.24
N ALA A 37 -11.90 -2.63 -2.05
CA ALA A 37 -11.18 -2.53 -0.78
C ALA A 37 -10.67 -3.91 -0.35
N ALA A 38 -9.38 -4.15 -0.51
CA ALA A 38 -8.74 -5.39 -0.09
C ALA A 38 -8.46 -5.35 1.41
N VAL A 39 -9.13 -6.22 2.17
CA VAL A 39 -9.10 -6.28 3.64
C VAL A 39 -8.93 -7.72 4.12
N ARG A 40 -8.32 -7.93 5.28
CA ARG A 40 -8.11 -9.28 5.83
C ARG A 40 -9.41 -9.98 6.24
N ASN A 41 -10.35 -9.23 6.81
CA ASN A 41 -11.64 -9.76 7.22
C ASN A 41 -12.77 -8.82 6.75
N PRO A 42 -13.50 -9.14 5.67
CA PRO A 42 -14.62 -8.35 5.18
C PRO A 42 -15.86 -8.40 6.09
N ASP A 43 -15.92 -9.35 7.02
CA ASP A 43 -17.04 -9.52 7.96
C ASP A 43 -16.84 -8.74 9.27
N ASP A 44 -15.70 -8.11 9.47
CA ASP A 44 -15.41 -7.28 10.65
C ASP A 44 -16.16 -5.93 10.56
N THR A 45 -17.42 -5.96 11.00
CA THR A 45 -18.32 -4.81 10.92
C THR A 45 -17.83 -3.61 11.71
N ILE A 46 -17.15 -3.84 12.83
CA ILE A 46 -16.61 -2.75 13.68
C ILE A 46 -15.47 -2.05 12.96
N LYS A 47 -14.51 -2.84 12.48
CA LYS A 47 -13.31 -2.29 11.80
C LYS A 47 -13.62 -1.64 10.47
N LEU A 48 -14.69 -2.09 9.78
CA LEU A 48 -15.10 -1.56 8.48
C LEU A 48 -16.16 -0.46 8.57
N ALA A 49 -16.71 -0.17 9.77
CA ALA A 49 -17.80 0.79 9.94
C ALA A 49 -17.51 2.15 9.31
N HIS A 50 -16.29 2.68 9.50
CA HIS A 50 -15.90 3.97 8.96
C HIS A 50 -15.86 3.99 7.43
N LEU A 51 -15.46 2.88 6.78
CA LEU A 51 -15.46 2.76 5.31
C LEU A 51 -16.88 2.56 4.76
N LYS A 52 -17.70 1.72 5.41
CA LYS A 52 -19.10 1.52 5.02
C LYS A 52 -19.91 2.80 5.09
N ASN A 53 -19.66 3.64 6.10
CA ASN A 53 -20.34 4.92 6.24
C ASN A 53 -20.04 5.91 5.12
N LEU A 54 -18.96 5.73 4.36
CA LEU A 54 -18.64 6.59 3.21
C LEU A 54 -19.69 6.49 2.09
N GLU A 55 -20.36 5.35 1.94
CA GLU A 55 -21.44 5.18 0.94
C GLU A 55 -22.61 6.14 1.15
N ASN A 56 -22.83 6.60 2.39
CA ASN A 56 -23.90 7.54 2.71
C ASN A 56 -23.56 8.98 2.29
N SER A 57 -22.29 9.31 2.05
CA SER A 57 -21.80 10.67 1.83
C SER A 57 -20.99 10.85 0.53
N SER A 58 -20.71 9.76 -0.18
CA SER A 58 -19.90 9.76 -1.41
C SER A 58 -20.74 9.27 -2.61
N SER A 59 -20.36 9.68 -3.82
CA SER A 59 -21.02 9.24 -5.06
C SER A 59 -20.47 7.93 -5.63
N GLY A 60 -19.31 7.47 -5.13
CA GLY A 60 -18.68 6.19 -5.49
C GLY A 60 -19.23 5.02 -4.67
N LYS A 61 -18.72 3.83 -4.97
CA LYS A 61 -19.08 2.58 -4.27
C LYS A 61 -17.84 1.93 -3.66
N ILE A 62 -18.03 1.15 -2.61
CA ILE A 62 -16.97 0.33 -2.02
C ILE A 62 -17.39 -1.14 -2.01
N ILE A 63 -16.50 -2.03 -2.43
CA ILE A 63 -16.70 -3.48 -2.42
C ILE A 63 -15.54 -4.08 -1.65
N PHE A 64 -15.85 -4.88 -0.62
CA PHE A 64 -14.83 -5.49 0.21
C PHE A 64 -14.44 -6.87 -0.31
N PHE A 65 -13.14 -7.10 -0.43
CA PHE A 65 -12.56 -8.39 -0.82
C PHE A 65 -11.64 -8.91 0.28
N LYS A 66 -11.77 -10.19 0.60
CA LYS A 66 -10.82 -10.85 1.49
C LYS A 66 -9.48 -11.00 0.79
N SER A 67 -8.44 -10.41 1.38
CA SER A 67 -7.07 -10.48 0.86
C SER A 67 -6.08 -10.33 2.01
N ASP A 68 -5.02 -11.12 1.99
CA ASP A 68 -3.92 -11.05 2.96
C ASP A 68 -2.60 -10.81 2.22
N LEU A 69 -1.79 -9.89 2.75
CA LEU A 69 -0.50 -9.52 2.17
C LEU A 69 0.48 -10.70 2.11
N LEU A 70 0.33 -11.67 3.02
CA LEU A 70 1.20 -12.84 3.13
C LEU A 70 0.62 -14.09 2.48
N GLU A 71 -0.53 -13.98 1.80
CA GLU A 71 -1.18 -15.07 1.08
C GLU A 71 -1.06 -14.85 -0.43
N GLU A 72 -0.29 -15.73 -1.11
CA GLU A 72 -0.08 -15.65 -2.56
C GLU A 72 -1.40 -15.76 -3.32
N GLY A 73 -1.60 -14.86 -4.30
CA GLY A 73 -2.80 -14.85 -5.15
C GLY A 73 -4.06 -14.29 -4.48
N SER A 74 -4.04 -13.95 -3.18
CA SER A 74 -5.23 -13.46 -2.46
C SER A 74 -5.81 -12.16 -3.04
N TYR A 75 -5.03 -11.42 -3.82
CA TYR A 75 -5.44 -10.15 -4.43
C TYR A 75 -6.08 -10.30 -5.81
N LEU A 76 -5.98 -11.46 -6.47
CA LEU A 76 -6.46 -11.65 -7.84
C LEU A 76 -7.93 -11.26 -8.00
N LYS A 77 -8.80 -11.77 -7.12
CA LYS A 77 -10.24 -11.47 -7.17
C LYS A 77 -10.54 -9.99 -6.93
N ALA A 78 -9.79 -9.34 -6.07
CA ALA A 78 -9.96 -7.91 -5.80
C ALA A 78 -9.50 -7.03 -6.99
N MET A 79 -8.60 -7.53 -7.82
CA MET A 79 -8.08 -6.83 -9.00
C MET A 79 -8.92 -7.00 -10.25
N GLU A 80 -9.84 -7.96 -10.30
CA GLU A 80 -10.68 -8.21 -11.47
C GLU A 80 -11.41 -6.93 -11.93
N GLY A 81 -11.17 -6.54 -13.18
CA GLY A 81 -11.74 -5.35 -13.81
C GLY A 81 -11.14 -4.02 -13.35
N CYS A 82 -10.22 -4.01 -12.39
CA CYS A 82 -9.57 -2.80 -11.94
C CYS A 82 -8.54 -2.31 -12.96
N SER A 83 -8.50 -1.00 -13.21
CA SER A 83 -7.47 -0.38 -14.07
C SER A 83 -6.25 0.12 -13.29
N VAL A 84 -6.44 0.46 -12.01
CA VAL A 84 -5.39 0.98 -11.13
C VAL A 84 -5.38 0.22 -9.81
N VAL A 85 -4.20 -0.10 -9.32
CA VAL A 85 -3.95 -0.66 -7.99
C VAL A 85 -3.19 0.35 -7.15
N PHE A 86 -3.77 0.74 -6.03
CA PHE A 86 -3.08 1.51 -4.98
C PHE A 86 -2.57 0.54 -3.91
N HIS A 87 -1.27 0.32 -3.89
CA HIS A 87 -0.65 -0.56 -2.91
C HIS A 87 -0.18 0.26 -1.71
N THR A 88 -0.99 0.27 -0.65
CA THR A 88 -0.73 0.98 0.61
C THR A 88 -0.50 0.04 1.79
N ALA A 89 -0.77 -1.26 1.61
CA ALA A 89 -0.52 -2.24 2.65
C ALA A 89 0.97 -2.43 2.88
N SER A 90 1.38 -2.35 4.15
CA SER A 90 2.74 -2.68 4.58
C SER A 90 2.65 -3.40 5.93
N PRO A 91 3.54 -4.37 6.22
CA PRO A 91 3.63 -4.95 7.54
C PRO A 91 4.05 -3.88 8.56
N PHE A 92 3.24 -3.69 9.59
CA PHE A 92 3.50 -2.71 10.63
C PHE A 92 3.26 -3.35 12.00
N ASN A 93 4.25 -4.11 12.48
CA ASN A 93 4.19 -4.77 13.79
C ASN A 93 5.55 -4.67 14.50
N PHE A 94 5.66 -3.76 15.46
CA PHE A 94 6.89 -3.56 16.24
C PHE A 94 7.08 -4.58 17.38
N LYS A 95 6.16 -5.53 17.57
CA LYS A 95 6.26 -6.59 18.58
C LYS A 95 6.94 -7.85 18.03
N VAL A 96 7.96 -7.69 17.21
CA VAL A 96 8.71 -8.82 16.64
C VAL A 96 10.04 -8.98 17.33
N THR A 97 10.44 -10.21 17.59
CA THR A 97 11.74 -10.57 18.19
C THR A 97 12.81 -10.81 17.14
N ASP A 98 12.41 -11.13 15.92
CA ASP A 98 13.28 -11.35 14.75
C ASP A 98 12.94 -10.31 13.69
N SER A 99 13.80 -9.33 13.51
CA SER A 99 13.58 -8.21 12.58
C SER A 99 13.54 -8.65 11.12
N GLN A 100 14.32 -9.65 10.72
CA GLN A 100 14.32 -10.17 9.37
C GLN A 100 12.96 -10.79 9.03
N ARG A 101 12.46 -11.67 9.89
CA ARG A 101 11.18 -12.36 9.70
C ARG A 101 9.96 -11.49 9.97
N GLY A 102 10.10 -10.50 10.85
CA GLY A 102 8.98 -9.64 11.26
C GLY A 102 8.76 -8.40 10.39
N PHE A 103 9.80 -7.90 9.73
CA PHE A 103 9.73 -6.71 8.88
C PHE A 103 10.12 -6.98 7.42
N VAL A 104 11.35 -7.44 7.19
CA VAL A 104 11.93 -7.47 5.84
C VAL A 104 11.24 -8.52 4.96
N GLU A 105 11.16 -9.77 5.42
CA GLU A 105 10.53 -10.83 4.63
C GLU A 105 9.05 -10.59 4.33
N PRO A 106 8.21 -10.15 5.32
CA PRO A 106 6.83 -9.84 5.04
C PRO A 106 6.64 -8.67 4.06
N ALA A 107 7.48 -7.63 4.13
CA ALA A 107 7.43 -6.52 3.22
C ALA A 107 7.77 -6.97 1.79
N LEU A 108 8.88 -7.68 1.62
CA LEU A 108 9.34 -8.20 0.33
C LEU A 108 8.33 -9.18 -0.28
N LYS A 109 7.88 -10.19 0.49
CA LYS A 109 6.91 -11.19 0.01
C LYS A 109 5.57 -10.57 -0.32
N GLY A 110 5.08 -9.69 0.56
CA GLY A 110 3.79 -9.03 0.38
C GLY A 110 3.75 -8.19 -0.88
N THR A 111 4.76 -7.36 -1.11
CA THR A 111 4.85 -6.55 -2.34
C THR A 111 4.95 -7.43 -3.57
N ARG A 112 5.77 -8.50 -3.54
CA ARG A 112 5.87 -9.47 -4.63
C ARG A 112 4.52 -10.11 -4.95
N TYR A 113 3.76 -10.59 -3.97
CA TYR A 113 2.46 -11.23 -4.19
C TYR A 113 1.41 -10.26 -4.78
N VAL A 114 1.46 -8.99 -4.40
CA VAL A 114 0.62 -7.96 -5.03
C VAL A 114 1.03 -7.76 -6.48
N LEU A 115 2.33 -7.60 -6.80
CA LEU A 115 2.83 -7.41 -8.16
C LEU A 115 2.62 -8.65 -9.04
N ASP A 116 2.76 -9.86 -8.50
CA ASP A 116 2.46 -11.11 -9.20
C ASP A 116 0.96 -11.19 -9.55
N SER A 117 0.09 -10.72 -8.67
CA SER A 117 -1.35 -10.62 -8.95
C SER A 117 -1.63 -9.58 -10.03
N VAL A 118 -0.94 -8.43 -10.01
CA VAL A 118 -1.02 -7.40 -11.07
C VAL A 118 -0.63 -7.99 -12.43
N ASN A 119 0.51 -8.70 -12.50
CA ASN A 119 1.01 -9.30 -13.73
C ASN A 119 0.06 -10.37 -14.32
N LYS A 120 -0.76 -10.97 -13.48
CA LYS A 120 -1.80 -11.95 -13.88
C LYS A 120 -3.15 -11.30 -14.21
N THR A 121 -3.31 -9.98 -14.05
CA THR A 121 -4.58 -9.27 -14.23
C THR A 121 -4.48 -8.28 -15.38
N GLU A 122 -4.95 -8.66 -16.57
CA GLU A 122 -4.82 -7.86 -17.80
C GLU A 122 -5.46 -6.48 -17.74
N SER A 123 -6.52 -6.30 -16.92
CA SER A 123 -7.21 -5.01 -16.77
C SER A 123 -6.35 -3.97 -16.07
N VAL A 124 -5.40 -4.37 -15.21
CA VAL A 124 -4.56 -3.44 -14.46
C VAL A 124 -3.52 -2.79 -15.38
N LYS A 125 -3.56 -1.46 -15.46
CA LYS A 125 -2.64 -0.66 -16.30
C LYS A 125 -1.64 0.13 -15.49
N ARG A 126 -1.87 0.27 -14.18
CA ARG A 126 -1.00 1.06 -13.29
C ARG A 126 -1.03 0.56 -11.86
N VAL A 127 0.14 0.55 -11.25
CA VAL A 127 0.31 0.40 -9.80
C VAL A 127 0.83 1.71 -9.24
N VAL A 128 0.22 2.17 -8.14
CA VAL A 128 0.70 3.29 -7.34
C VAL A 128 1.12 2.73 -5.99
N LEU A 129 2.42 2.63 -5.78
CA LEU A 129 3.01 2.09 -4.57
C LEU A 129 3.26 3.21 -3.55
N THR A 130 2.77 3.06 -2.33
CA THR A 130 3.10 3.96 -1.23
C THR A 130 4.43 3.55 -0.64
N SER A 131 5.47 4.32 -0.94
CA SER A 131 6.79 4.21 -0.36
C SER A 131 6.91 5.08 0.89
N SER A 132 8.13 5.37 1.34
CA SER A 132 8.42 6.18 2.53
C SER A 132 9.70 6.98 2.35
N CYS A 133 9.80 8.12 3.04
CA CYS A 133 11.05 8.89 3.11
C CYS A 133 12.21 8.06 3.68
N VAL A 134 11.94 7.09 4.55
CA VAL A 134 13.00 6.20 5.07
C VAL A 134 13.50 5.18 4.05
N ALA A 135 12.91 5.08 2.86
CA ALA A 135 13.48 4.32 1.75
C ALA A 135 14.59 5.10 1.03
N ILE A 136 14.57 6.44 1.13
CA ILE A 136 15.57 7.32 0.50
C ILE A 136 16.65 7.80 1.47
N VAL A 137 16.37 7.86 2.79
CA VAL A 137 17.34 8.21 3.83
C VAL A 137 17.09 7.40 5.10
N GLY A 138 18.13 6.75 5.62
CA GLY A 138 18.04 5.92 6.83
C GLY A 138 18.53 6.64 8.08
N ASP A 139 19.68 7.28 7.99
CA ASP A 139 20.32 8.00 9.10
C ASP A 139 20.59 9.45 8.70
N THR A 140 20.47 10.37 9.64
CA THR A 140 20.78 11.81 9.43
C THR A 140 22.20 12.06 8.99
N ILE A 141 23.14 11.17 9.28
CA ILE A 141 24.52 11.24 8.81
C ILE A 141 24.62 11.15 7.27
N GLU A 142 23.66 10.51 6.62
CA GLU A 142 23.60 10.45 5.16
C GLU A 142 23.33 11.84 4.57
N ILE A 143 22.47 12.63 5.20
CA ILE A 143 22.12 13.98 4.80
C ILE A 143 23.34 14.92 4.88
N ALA A 144 24.20 14.71 5.88
CA ALA A 144 25.38 15.51 6.08
C ALA A 144 26.41 15.40 4.93
N LYS A 145 26.33 14.34 4.12
CA LYS A 145 27.20 14.14 2.94
C LYS A 145 26.82 15.02 1.76
N TYR A 146 25.62 15.60 1.76
CA TYR A 146 25.12 16.44 0.67
C TYR A 146 25.35 17.92 0.99
N PRO A 147 25.89 18.73 0.07
CA PRO A 147 26.31 20.11 0.33
C PRO A 147 25.19 21.01 0.83
N ASP A 148 24.00 20.87 0.27
CA ASP A 148 22.79 21.66 0.59
C ASP A 148 21.88 20.99 1.63
N LYS A 149 22.27 19.80 2.13
CA LYS A 149 21.49 19.02 3.13
C LYS A 149 20.03 18.79 2.69
N THR A 150 19.78 18.74 1.40
CA THR A 150 18.47 18.50 0.81
C THR A 150 18.31 17.00 0.50
N ILE A 151 17.16 16.43 0.83
CA ILE A 151 16.79 15.06 0.50
C ILE A 151 15.96 15.09 -0.79
N THR A 152 16.35 14.26 -1.76
CA THR A 152 15.65 14.13 -3.04
C THR A 152 15.31 12.67 -3.35
N GLU A 153 14.44 12.45 -4.32
CA GLU A 153 14.02 11.12 -4.76
C GLU A 153 15.14 10.33 -5.45
N ASP A 154 16.24 10.97 -5.82
CA ASP A 154 17.41 10.29 -6.39
C ASP A 154 18.29 9.60 -5.33
N MET A 155 18.03 9.89 -4.05
CA MET A 155 18.74 9.29 -2.94
C MET A 155 18.19 7.91 -2.61
N TRP A 156 19.04 7.10 -2.02
CA TRP A 156 18.69 5.76 -1.57
C TRP A 156 19.28 5.51 -0.18
N ASN A 157 18.45 4.97 0.72
CA ASN A 157 18.89 4.62 2.07
C ASN A 157 19.95 3.50 2.02
N THR A 158 21.15 3.80 2.48
CA THR A 158 22.30 2.89 2.49
C THR A 158 22.76 2.51 3.90
N THR A 159 22.12 3.05 4.94
CA THR A 159 22.54 2.86 6.34
C THR A 159 21.64 1.89 7.12
N SER A 160 20.41 1.66 6.65
CA SER A 160 19.51 0.73 7.34
C SER A 160 19.94 -0.72 7.14
N THR A 161 19.95 -1.47 8.24
CA THR A 161 20.28 -2.89 8.27
C THR A 161 19.29 -3.64 9.17
N VAL A 162 19.35 -4.97 9.19
CA VAL A 162 18.51 -5.80 10.09
C VAL A 162 18.73 -5.44 11.57
N ASN A 163 19.96 -5.04 11.92
CA ASN A 163 20.34 -4.70 13.30
C ASN A 163 20.23 -3.20 13.60
N ASN A 164 20.10 -2.36 12.56
CA ASN A 164 19.97 -0.92 12.70
C ASN A 164 18.86 -0.42 11.77
N ASN A 165 17.73 0.01 12.33
CA ASN A 165 16.55 0.47 11.59
C ASN A 165 15.96 -0.62 10.63
N PRO A 166 15.57 -1.80 11.13
CA PRO A 166 15.03 -2.88 10.28
C PRO A 166 13.72 -2.50 9.56
N TYR A 167 12.95 -1.59 10.13
CA TYR A 167 11.78 -1.02 9.47
C TYR A 167 12.18 -0.21 8.23
N GLY A 168 13.18 0.67 8.34
CA GLY A 168 13.72 1.40 7.19
C GLY A 168 14.24 0.45 6.12
N LEU A 169 14.97 -0.61 6.53
CA LEU A 169 15.42 -1.65 5.60
C LEU A 169 14.25 -2.32 4.87
N SER A 170 13.15 -2.62 5.56
CA SER A 170 11.98 -3.24 4.93
C SER A 170 11.38 -2.37 3.84
N LEU A 171 11.42 -1.04 4.01
CA LEU A 171 10.85 -0.08 3.05
C LEU A 171 11.75 0.14 1.81
N ILE A 172 13.04 -0.17 1.89
CA ILE A 172 13.94 -0.20 0.72
C ILE A 172 13.54 -1.34 -0.24
N HIS A 173 12.98 -2.42 0.30
CA HIS A 173 12.68 -3.66 -0.42
C HIS A 173 11.24 -3.75 -0.95
N ILE A 174 10.45 -2.73 -0.71
CA ILE A 174 9.08 -2.65 -1.22
C ILE A 174 9.05 -2.29 -2.71
#